data_d8f04af0b5057f8fa67e16cbd5e7a957
#
_entry.id   d8f04af0b5057f8fa67e16cbd5e7a957
#
_cell.length_a   1.000
_cell.length_b   1.000
_cell.length_c   1.000
_cell.angle_alpha   90.00
_cell.angle_beta   90.00
_cell.angle_gamma   90.00
#
_symmetry.space_group_name_H-M   'P 1'
#
loop_
_entity.id
_entity.type
_entity.pdbx_description
1 polymer ?
#
loop_
_entity_poly.entity_id
_entity_poly.type
_entity_poly.pdbx_seq_one_letter_code
_entity_poly.pdbx_strand_id
1 'polypeptide(L)'
;MIQQELVFQIRQSFGFQPTADQEKALQTFASFLTDRDDRAVMIMRGSAGTGKTSLSGAIVRTMLRLRQRVVLLAPTGRAAKVFAVNSGTPASTVHRRIYRQKALEGAFSLAPNMLCDTLFMVDEASMIANEGLPGGVFGTGRLLDDLVQFVYSGRNCRLMLIGDKAQLPPVGEEESPALCSDFIAGYGLTVYETDLREVLRQSEQSGILYNATVIRQMITHDEVTQLPKIRFSGFADIICVPGDELIETLATSYSEVGMDETMVVARSNKRANIYNQGIRNQVLWREEELTSGDWLMVVRNNYYWTEQDKASADQKDSHAPSFIANGDRAVIQRVRNRRDLYGFHFVDLWLQFPDYNNYEIQVTALTDSLQTEAPALTQEQSQHLFEQVMLDYADIPRKPDRFKKLKADPYYNALQIKYAYAVTCHKAQGGQWAHVYVDQGYMTDEMLTPDYIHWLYTAFTRATEKLFLVNWPKTQSDS
;
A
#
# COMPACT_ATOMS: atom_id res chain seq x y z
N MET A 1 20.04 -30.15 14.48
CA MET A 1 18.92 -30.57 15.35
C MET A 1 17.89 -29.45 15.55
N ILE A 2 18.26 -28.27 16.09
CA ILE A 2 17.30 -27.15 16.30
C ILE A 2 16.67 -26.67 15.00
N GLN A 3 17.44 -26.47 13.94
CA GLN A 3 16.93 -26.02 12.63
C GLN A 3 15.94 -27.02 12.03
N GLN A 4 16.25 -28.31 12.10
CA GLN A 4 15.35 -29.35 11.58
C GLN A 4 14.02 -29.40 12.33
N GLU A 5 14.06 -29.27 13.66
CA GLU A 5 12.86 -29.19 14.50
C GLU A 5 12.02 -27.96 14.15
N LEU A 6 12.67 -26.80 13.97
CA LEU A 6 11.98 -25.57 13.57
C LEU A 6 11.28 -25.71 12.22
N VAL A 7 11.98 -26.25 11.20
CA VAL A 7 11.40 -26.53 9.88
C VAL A 7 10.22 -27.49 10.00
N PHE A 8 10.34 -28.55 10.77
CA PHE A 8 9.26 -29.51 11.01
C PHE A 8 8.02 -28.84 11.61
N GLN A 9 8.19 -27.99 12.62
CA GLN A 9 7.08 -27.31 13.26
C GLN A 9 6.42 -26.27 12.35
N ILE A 10 7.18 -25.58 11.48
CA ILE A 10 6.59 -24.65 10.51
C ILE A 10 5.80 -25.43 9.45
N ARG A 11 6.30 -26.58 8.96
CA ARG A 11 5.54 -27.46 8.04
C ARG A 11 4.21 -27.92 8.65
N GLN A 12 4.18 -28.29 9.91
CA GLN A 12 2.93 -28.63 10.60
C GLN A 12 1.94 -27.45 10.62
N SER A 13 2.45 -26.23 10.86
CA SER A 13 1.62 -25.02 10.87
C SER A 13 1.20 -24.59 9.45
N PHE A 14 1.96 -24.96 8.44
CA PHE A 14 1.67 -24.65 7.03
C PHE A 14 0.45 -25.42 6.53
N GLY A 15 0.32 -26.69 6.92
CA GLY A 15 -0.85 -27.52 6.61
C GLY A 15 -0.93 -28.04 5.18
N PHE A 16 0.05 -27.72 4.32
CA PHE A 16 0.18 -28.18 2.96
C PHE A 16 1.56 -28.80 2.75
N GLN A 17 1.72 -29.58 1.69
CA GLN A 17 3.03 -30.06 1.28
C GLN A 17 3.79 -28.90 0.63
N PRO A 18 4.94 -28.46 1.18
CA PRO A 18 5.72 -27.39 0.59
C PRO A 18 6.26 -27.78 -0.79
N THR A 19 6.35 -26.80 -1.70
CA THR A 19 7.12 -26.95 -2.95
C THR A 19 8.61 -26.97 -2.65
N ALA A 20 9.45 -27.32 -3.64
CA ALA A 20 10.90 -27.36 -3.44
C ALA A 20 11.46 -25.98 -3.01
N ASP A 21 10.96 -24.91 -3.63
CA ASP A 21 11.36 -23.54 -3.28
C ASP A 21 10.89 -23.15 -1.86
N GLN A 22 9.67 -23.51 -1.48
CA GLN A 22 9.14 -23.27 -0.14
C GLN A 22 9.93 -24.05 0.91
N GLU A 23 10.30 -25.27 0.63
CA GLU A 23 11.15 -26.08 1.51
C GLU A 23 12.51 -25.42 1.72
N LYS A 24 13.16 -24.97 0.63
CA LYS A 24 14.41 -24.22 0.70
C LYS A 24 14.25 -22.93 1.51
N ALA A 25 13.13 -22.23 1.35
CA ALA A 25 12.83 -21.01 2.11
C ALA A 25 12.72 -21.31 3.61
N LEU A 26 12.10 -22.42 4.01
CA LEU A 26 12.02 -22.86 5.40
C LEU A 26 13.40 -23.18 6.00
N GLN A 27 14.26 -23.86 5.22
CA GLN A 27 15.63 -24.15 5.65
C GLN A 27 16.46 -22.88 5.79
N THR A 28 16.33 -21.94 4.83
CA THR A 28 16.98 -20.63 4.88
C THR A 28 16.51 -19.83 6.10
N PHE A 29 15.18 -19.82 6.36
CA PHE A 29 14.63 -19.16 7.55
C PHE A 29 15.16 -19.76 8.85
N ALA A 30 15.24 -21.09 8.95
CA ALA A 30 15.77 -21.75 10.13
C ALA A 30 17.26 -21.39 10.36
N SER A 31 18.05 -21.32 9.29
CA SER A 31 19.46 -20.89 9.36
C SER A 31 19.57 -19.44 9.79
N PHE A 32 18.82 -18.54 9.18
CA PHE A 32 18.73 -17.12 9.54
C PHE A 32 18.35 -16.91 11.01
N LEU A 33 17.30 -17.59 11.48
CA LEU A 33 16.80 -17.37 12.84
C LEU A 33 17.77 -17.90 13.91
N THR A 34 18.51 -18.95 13.60
CA THR A 34 19.44 -19.61 14.54
C THR A 34 20.88 -19.14 14.38
N ASP A 35 21.16 -18.19 13.50
CA ASP A 35 22.48 -17.59 13.36
C ASP A 35 22.88 -16.90 14.67
N ARG A 36 24.17 -16.95 14.98
CA ARG A 36 24.76 -16.24 16.13
C ARG A 36 25.02 -14.76 15.83
N ASP A 37 25.10 -14.40 14.55
CA ASP A 37 25.22 -13.02 14.12
C ASP A 37 23.89 -12.28 14.36
N ASP A 38 23.91 -11.29 15.23
CA ASP A 38 22.76 -10.44 15.55
C ASP A 38 22.42 -9.44 14.42
N ARG A 39 23.31 -9.33 13.42
CA ARG A 39 23.12 -8.50 12.23
C ARG A 39 22.64 -9.28 11.00
N ALA A 40 22.05 -10.44 11.21
CA ALA A 40 21.45 -11.22 10.13
C ALA A 40 20.10 -10.64 9.68
N VAL A 41 19.88 -10.60 8.37
CA VAL A 41 18.61 -10.20 7.70
C VAL A 41 18.19 -11.29 6.70
N MET A 42 16.89 -11.49 6.54
CA MET A 42 16.37 -12.41 5.53
C MET A 42 15.53 -11.67 4.49
N ILE A 43 15.76 -11.97 3.21
CA ILE A 43 14.94 -11.51 2.09
C ILE A 43 14.24 -12.73 1.49
N MET A 44 12.91 -12.74 1.51
CA MET A 44 12.08 -13.73 0.85
C MET A 44 11.35 -13.08 -0.33
N ARG A 45 11.79 -13.39 -1.53
CA ARG A 45 11.17 -12.91 -2.77
C ARG A 45 10.26 -14.00 -3.35
N GLY A 46 9.18 -13.59 -3.98
CA GLY A 46 8.33 -14.51 -4.71
C GLY A 46 7.23 -13.77 -5.46
N SER A 47 6.80 -14.32 -6.57
CA SER A 47 5.71 -13.76 -7.38
C SER A 47 4.32 -14.11 -6.84
N ALA A 48 3.29 -13.56 -7.48
CA ALA A 48 1.91 -13.93 -7.21
C ALA A 48 1.73 -15.46 -7.38
N GLY A 49 0.93 -16.07 -6.51
CA GLY A 49 0.65 -17.51 -6.55
C GLY A 49 1.74 -18.45 -6.04
N THR A 50 2.90 -17.96 -5.57
CA THR A 50 3.98 -18.80 -5.02
C THR A 50 3.81 -19.17 -3.55
N GLY A 51 2.74 -18.66 -2.90
CA GLY A 51 2.41 -18.96 -1.51
C GLY A 51 3.20 -18.20 -0.46
N LYS A 52 3.81 -17.04 -0.79
CA LYS A 52 4.49 -16.14 0.17
C LYS A 52 3.67 -15.90 1.44
N THR A 53 2.43 -15.47 1.25
CA THR A 53 1.53 -15.09 2.34
C THR A 53 1.20 -16.28 3.25
N SER A 54 0.91 -17.44 2.66
CA SER A 54 0.62 -18.67 3.42
C SER A 54 1.84 -19.15 4.21
N LEU A 55 3.03 -19.09 3.59
CA LEU A 55 4.29 -19.47 4.22
C LEU A 55 4.65 -18.52 5.37
N SER A 56 4.52 -17.21 5.15
CA SER A 56 4.72 -16.18 6.18
C SER A 56 3.76 -16.35 7.36
N GLY A 57 2.49 -16.63 7.08
CA GLY A 57 1.49 -16.94 8.12
C GLY A 57 1.86 -18.19 8.96
N ALA A 58 2.37 -19.24 8.31
CA ALA A 58 2.82 -20.45 9.00
C ALA A 58 4.06 -20.16 9.90
N ILE A 59 5.00 -19.37 9.41
CA ILE A 59 6.16 -18.89 10.18
C ILE A 59 5.67 -18.12 11.40
N VAL A 60 4.80 -17.12 11.24
CA VAL A 60 4.27 -16.32 12.36
C VAL A 60 3.59 -17.18 13.40
N ARG A 61 2.65 -18.05 13.00
CA ARG A 61 1.96 -18.95 13.95
C ARG A 61 2.93 -19.84 14.72
N THR A 62 3.97 -20.35 14.06
CA THR A 62 5.00 -21.18 14.71
C THR A 62 5.83 -20.37 15.68
N MET A 63 6.28 -19.17 15.30
CA MET A 63 7.05 -18.29 16.18
C MET A 63 6.29 -17.95 17.46
N LEU A 64 5.01 -17.60 17.34
CA LEU A 64 4.16 -17.30 18.48
C LEU A 64 3.97 -18.51 19.40
N ARG A 65 3.77 -19.70 18.81
CA ARG A 65 3.68 -20.96 19.59
C ARG A 65 4.97 -21.24 20.36
N LEU A 66 6.12 -20.91 19.78
CA LEU A 66 7.44 -21.00 20.42
C LEU A 66 7.74 -19.84 21.38
N ARG A 67 6.75 -18.95 21.61
CA ARG A 67 6.89 -17.73 22.44
C ARG A 67 7.96 -16.76 21.96
N GLN A 68 8.33 -16.83 20.67
CA GLN A 68 9.18 -15.85 20.04
C GLN A 68 8.38 -14.58 19.77
N ARG A 69 8.93 -13.42 20.11
CA ARG A 69 8.29 -12.15 19.79
C ARG A 69 8.36 -11.88 18.30
N VAL A 70 7.22 -11.52 17.70
CA VAL A 70 7.12 -11.16 16.29
C VAL A 70 6.42 -9.82 16.18
N VAL A 71 6.92 -8.95 15.30
CA VAL A 71 6.29 -7.68 14.92
C VAL A 71 6.03 -7.72 13.44
N LEU A 72 4.76 -7.58 13.05
CA LEU A 72 4.32 -7.62 11.66
C LEU A 72 4.13 -6.20 11.14
N LEU A 73 4.75 -5.91 10.02
CA LEU A 73 4.78 -4.59 9.39
C LEU A 73 4.42 -4.67 7.91
N ALA A 74 3.88 -3.57 7.38
CA ALA A 74 3.70 -3.38 5.94
C ALA A 74 3.82 -1.89 5.60
N PRO A 75 4.06 -1.51 4.32
CA PRO A 75 4.17 -0.10 3.92
C PRO A 75 2.88 0.69 4.07
N THR A 76 1.72 0.06 3.83
CA THR A 76 0.40 0.71 3.83
C THR A 76 -0.56 0.08 4.85
N GLY A 77 -1.64 0.81 5.22
CA GLY A 77 -2.69 0.30 6.11
C GLY A 77 -3.38 -0.93 5.54
N ARG A 78 -3.73 -0.92 4.24
CA ARG A 78 -4.36 -2.05 3.57
C ARG A 78 -3.47 -3.30 3.56
N ALA A 79 -2.19 -3.16 3.21
CA ALA A 79 -1.24 -4.27 3.26
C ALA A 79 -1.07 -4.83 4.68
N ALA A 80 -1.01 -3.96 5.69
CA ALA A 80 -0.96 -4.37 7.09
C ALA A 80 -2.22 -5.17 7.50
N LYS A 81 -3.42 -4.75 7.05
CA LYS A 81 -4.67 -5.49 7.30
C LYS A 81 -4.65 -6.87 6.64
N VAL A 82 -4.23 -6.95 5.38
CA VAL A 82 -4.11 -8.24 4.66
C VAL A 82 -3.11 -9.16 5.39
N PHE A 83 -1.96 -8.63 5.79
CA PHE A 83 -0.96 -9.41 6.54
C PHE A 83 -1.50 -9.88 7.89
N ALA A 84 -2.23 -9.04 8.61
CA ALA A 84 -2.85 -9.39 9.89
C ALA A 84 -3.88 -10.52 9.74
N VAL A 85 -4.77 -10.44 8.74
CA VAL A 85 -5.78 -11.47 8.47
C VAL A 85 -5.13 -12.83 8.15
N ASN A 86 -4.13 -12.84 7.27
CA ASN A 86 -3.47 -14.07 6.83
C ASN A 86 -2.60 -14.73 7.93
N SER A 87 -2.03 -13.93 8.83
CA SER A 87 -1.19 -14.42 9.93
C SER A 87 -1.97 -14.73 11.22
N GLY A 88 -3.20 -14.19 11.34
CA GLY A 88 -3.98 -14.24 12.58
C GLY A 88 -3.40 -13.38 13.71
N THR A 89 -2.58 -12.37 13.38
CA THR A 89 -1.83 -11.56 14.34
C THR A 89 -1.85 -10.10 13.92
N PRO A 90 -2.05 -9.14 14.84
CA PRO A 90 -2.07 -7.73 14.48
C PRO A 90 -0.80 -7.27 13.75
N ALA A 91 -0.97 -6.54 12.67
CA ALA A 91 0.09 -5.88 11.93
C ALA A 91 -0.11 -4.37 11.93
N SER A 92 0.95 -3.62 11.69
CA SER A 92 0.90 -2.15 11.60
C SER A 92 1.70 -1.63 10.43
N THR A 93 1.52 -0.36 10.07
CA THR A 93 2.40 0.23 9.05
C THR A 93 3.81 0.44 9.61
N VAL A 94 4.81 0.36 8.71
CA VAL A 94 6.21 0.65 9.06
C VAL A 94 6.30 2.03 9.73
N HIS A 95 5.71 3.05 9.12
CA HIS A 95 5.72 4.42 9.64
C HIS A 95 5.18 4.50 11.08
N ARG A 96 4.02 3.87 11.34
CA ARG A 96 3.43 3.87 12.69
C ARG A 96 4.34 3.23 13.73
N ARG A 97 5.14 2.23 13.33
CA ARG A 97 5.99 1.48 14.25
C ARG A 97 7.29 2.19 14.58
N ILE A 98 7.95 2.76 13.56
CA ILE A 98 9.31 3.24 13.71
C ILE A 98 9.41 4.74 14.04
N TYR A 99 8.35 5.53 13.77
CA TYR A 99 8.38 6.96 14.02
C TYR A 99 7.52 7.39 15.21
N ARG A 100 7.97 8.44 15.86
CA ARG A 100 7.20 9.18 16.88
C ARG A 100 7.31 10.67 16.62
N GLN A 101 6.26 11.39 16.95
CA GLN A 101 6.25 12.83 16.85
C GLN A 101 7.06 13.46 17.99
N LYS A 102 7.90 14.43 17.66
CA LYS A 102 8.50 15.33 18.65
C LYS A 102 7.55 16.48 18.95
N ALA A 103 7.21 16.67 20.20
CA ALA A 103 6.16 17.58 20.68
C ALA A 103 6.27 19.07 20.25
N LEU A 104 7.41 19.53 19.73
CA LEU A 104 7.67 20.95 19.46
C LEU A 104 7.88 21.32 17.98
N GLU A 105 8.14 20.39 17.09
CA GLU A 105 8.62 20.72 15.73
C GLU A 105 7.77 20.18 14.59
N GLY A 106 6.74 19.39 14.85
CA GLY A 106 5.91 18.76 13.80
C GLY A 106 6.66 17.76 12.92
N ALA A 107 7.95 17.51 13.19
CA ALA A 107 8.77 16.52 12.54
C ALA A 107 8.70 15.19 13.29
N PHE A 108 8.65 14.10 12.55
CA PHE A 108 8.71 12.76 13.12
C PHE A 108 10.15 12.28 13.21
N SER A 109 10.56 11.88 14.39
CA SER A 109 11.88 11.27 14.60
C SER A 109 11.75 9.77 14.78
N LEU A 110 12.84 9.07 14.48
CA LEU A 110 12.93 7.64 14.75
C LEU A 110 12.68 7.38 16.24
N ALA A 111 11.78 6.45 16.54
CA ALA A 111 11.51 6.04 17.90
C ALA A 111 12.65 5.14 18.42
N PRO A 112 12.95 5.12 19.71
CA PRO A 112 13.88 4.12 20.25
C PRO A 112 13.23 2.73 20.16
N ASN A 113 13.98 1.74 19.69
CA ASN A 113 13.56 0.35 19.73
C ASN A 113 13.87 -0.25 21.10
N MET A 114 12.85 -0.36 21.95
CA MET A 114 12.96 -0.94 23.29
C MET A 114 12.72 -2.46 23.30
N LEU A 115 12.56 -3.08 22.12
CA LEU A 115 12.36 -4.52 22.02
C LEU A 115 13.67 -5.28 22.05
N CYS A 116 13.57 -6.52 22.53
CA CYS A 116 14.67 -7.48 22.50
C CYS A 116 14.14 -8.84 22.02
N ASP A 117 15.04 -9.63 21.45
CA ASP A 117 14.76 -10.98 20.96
C ASP A 117 13.51 -11.01 20.04
N THR A 118 13.43 -10.05 19.10
CA THR A 118 12.23 -9.82 18.31
C THR A 118 12.50 -9.98 16.81
N LEU A 119 11.66 -10.78 16.15
CA LEU A 119 11.63 -10.90 14.71
C LEU A 119 10.66 -9.85 14.13
N PHE A 120 11.18 -8.93 13.33
CA PHE A 120 10.38 -8.01 12.51
C PHE A 120 10.18 -8.62 11.14
N MET A 121 8.93 -8.77 10.73
CA MET A 121 8.56 -9.24 9.39
C MET A 121 7.84 -8.13 8.64
N VAL A 122 8.33 -7.79 7.47
CA VAL A 122 7.77 -6.73 6.63
C VAL A 122 7.26 -7.35 5.34
N ASP A 123 5.95 -7.35 5.14
CA ASP A 123 5.33 -7.77 3.88
C ASP A 123 5.21 -6.57 2.92
N GLU A 124 5.07 -6.85 1.62
CA GLU A 124 5.07 -5.87 0.53
C GLU A 124 6.30 -4.93 0.57
N ALA A 125 7.46 -5.50 0.92
CA ALA A 125 8.72 -4.75 1.04
C ALA A 125 9.17 -4.12 -0.29
N SER A 126 8.63 -4.55 -1.44
CA SER A 126 8.84 -3.94 -2.76
C SER A 126 8.48 -2.45 -2.81
N MET A 127 7.60 -1.99 -1.93
CA MET A 127 7.16 -0.59 -1.86
C MET A 127 8.04 0.30 -0.97
N ILE A 128 9.05 -0.24 -0.28
CA ILE A 128 9.88 0.53 0.64
C ILE A 128 10.96 1.27 -0.13
N ALA A 129 10.82 2.59 -0.19
CA ALA A 129 11.78 3.47 -0.84
C ALA A 129 13.00 3.77 0.03
N ASN A 130 14.13 4.05 -0.63
CA ASN A 130 15.32 4.61 0.02
C ASN A 130 15.74 5.97 -0.56
N GLU A 131 15.13 6.43 -1.64
CA GLU A 131 15.29 7.82 -2.08
C GLU A 131 14.49 8.76 -1.20
N GLY A 132 15.16 9.75 -0.63
CA GLY A 132 14.53 10.78 0.20
C GLY A 132 13.72 11.76 -0.64
N LEU A 133 12.43 11.86 -0.39
CA LEU A 133 11.61 12.91 -0.99
C LEU A 133 11.99 14.27 -0.36
N PRO A 134 12.27 15.31 -1.19
CA PRO A 134 12.51 16.66 -0.67
C PRO A 134 11.34 17.13 0.20
N GLY A 135 11.63 17.56 1.43
CA GLY A 135 10.60 18.01 2.38
C GLY A 135 9.92 16.90 3.17
N GLY A 136 10.47 15.71 3.21
CA GLY A 136 9.98 14.60 4.04
C GLY A 136 9.96 15.00 5.54
N VAL A 137 8.81 14.72 6.19
CA VAL A 137 8.61 15.02 7.63
C VAL A 137 9.03 13.86 8.55
N PHE A 138 9.44 12.74 7.97
CA PHE A 138 9.82 11.53 8.71
C PHE A 138 11.32 11.30 8.72
N GLY A 139 11.90 11.14 9.90
CA GLY A 139 13.25 10.68 10.13
C GLY A 139 14.30 11.30 9.20
N THR A 140 15.02 10.45 8.48
CA THR A 140 15.98 10.88 7.43
C THR A 140 15.32 11.17 6.08
N GLY A 141 14.03 10.85 5.92
CA GLY A 141 13.33 10.83 4.64
C GLY A 141 13.54 9.54 3.84
N ARG A 142 14.40 8.64 4.30
CA ARG A 142 14.74 7.35 3.69
C ARG A 142 14.16 6.22 4.53
N LEU A 143 13.02 5.69 4.10
CA LEU A 143 12.26 4.74 4.90
C LEU A 143 13.02 3.44 5.19
N LEU A 144 13.79 2.94 4.23
CA LEU A 144 14.57 1.72 4.40
C LEU A 144 15.72 1.91 5.37
N ASP A 145 16.49 3.02 5.25
CA ASP A 145 17.55 3.39 6.20
C ASP A 145 17.01 3.45 7.63
N ASP A 146 15.89 4.16 7.80
CA ASP A 146 15.26 4.34 9.11
C ASP A 146 14.72 3.02 9.68
N LEU A 147 14.15 2.14 8.84
CA LEU A 147 13.69 0.81 9.24
C LEU A 147 14.86 -0.06 9.73
N VAL A 148 15.94 -0.13 8.96
CA VAL A 148 17.14 -0.90 9.31
C VAL A 148 17.75 -0.36 10.61
N GLN A 149 17.92 0.95 10.71
CA GLN A 149 18.43 1.58 11.94
C GLN A 149 17.53 1.28 13.14
N PHE A 150 16.21 1.38 12.99
CA PHE A 150 15.27 1.08 14.06
C PHE A 150 15.39 -0.37 14.53
N VAL A 151 15.33 -1.34 13.63
CA VAL A 151 15.35 -2.76 13.98
C VAL A 151 16.65 -3.12 14.71
N TYR A 152 17.79 -2.76 14.15
CA TYR A 152 19.10 -3.15 14.68
C TYR A 152 19.62 -2.25 15.83
N SER A 153 18.85 -1.20 16.21
CA SER A 153 19.07 -0.50 17.47
C SER A 153 18.52 -1.26 18.68
N GLY A 154 17.64 -2.24 18.45
CA GLY A 154 17.15 -3.15 19.48
C GLY A 154 18.13 -4.28 19.76
N ARG A 155 17.99 -4.92 20.92
CA ARG A 155 18.89 -6.02 21.31
C ARG A 155 18.41 -7.35 20.70
N ASN A 156 19.29 -8.02 19.94
CA ASN A 156 19.00 -9.30 19.27
C ASN A 156 17.68 -9.26 18.46
N CYS A 157 17.47 -8.15 17.72
CA CYS A 157 16.36 -8.01 16.81
C CYS A 157 16.76 -8.42 15.40
N ARG A 158 15.86 -9.02 14.65
CA ARG A 158 16.10 -9.50 13.29
C ARG A 158 15.06 -8.95 12.35
N LEU A 159 15.43 -8.77 11.09
CA LEU A 159 14.54 -8.25 10.03
C LEU A 159 14.34 -9.33 8.96
N MET A 160 13.09 -9.55 8.57
CA MET A 160 12.71 -10.34 7.41
C MET A 160 11.90 -9.48 6.46
N LEU A 161 12.38 -9.31 5.24
CA LEU A 161 11.77 -8.55 4.16
C LEU A 161 11.11 -9.52 3.18
N ILE A 162 9.83 -9.31 2.89
CA ILE A 162 9.01 -10.19 2.04
C ILE A 162 8.42 -9.33 0.93
N GLY A 163 8.57 -9.77 -0.33
CA GLY A 163 8.04 -8.99 -1.45
C GLY A 163 8.16 -9.65 -2.79
N ASP A 164 7.86 -8.90 -3.82
CA ASP A 164 7.85 -9.35 -5.21
C ASP A 164 8.60 -8.33 -6.10
N LYS A 165 9.75 -8.73 -6.64
CA LYS A 165 10.55 -7.88 -7.54
C LYS A 165 9.87 -7.57 -8.88
N ALA A 166 8.87 -8.36 -9.28
CA ALA A 166 8.16 -8.12 -10.53
C ALA A 166 7.09 -7.01 -10.39
N GLN A 167 6.70 -6.65 -9.17
CA GLN A 167 5.82 -5.49 -8.93
C GLN A 167 6.55 -4.18 -9.23
N LEU A 168 5.76 -3.10 -9.36
CA LEU A 168 6.31 -1.75 -9.52
C LEU A 168 7.28 -1.43 -8.38
N PRO A 169 8.47 -0.92 -8.67
CA PRO A 169 9.37 -0.39 -7.66
C PRO A 169 8.79 0.89 -7.03
N PRO A 170 9.38 1.38 -5.93
CA PRO A 170 9.02 2.67 -5.38
C PRO A 170 9.17 3.81 -6.41
N VAL A 171 8.34 4.84 -6.28
CA VAL A 171 8.39 5.99 -7.21
C VAL A 171 9.77 6.66 -7.14
N GLY A 172 10.41 6.79 -8.31
CA GLY A 172 11.75 7.38 -8.44
C GLY A 172 12.90 6.36 -8.40
N GLU A 173 12.62 5.10 -8.14
CA GLU A 173 13.63 4.03 -8.09
C GLU A 173 13.42 3.04 -9.25
N GLU A 174 14.53 2.57 -9.84
CA GLU A 174 14.48 1.60 -10.94
C GLU A 174 14.20 0.18 -10.46
N GLU A 175 14.61 -0.16 -9.24
CA GLU A 175 14.33 -1.43 -8.57
C GLU A 175 14.02 -1.22 -7.08
N SER A 176 13.46 -2.25 -6.43
CA SER A 176 13.17 -2.18 -5.00
C SER A 176 14.44 -2.37 -4.17
N PRO A 177 14.95 -1.35 -3.45
CA PRO A 177 16.16 -1.45 -2.65
C PRO A 177 16.01 -2.44 -1.50
N ALA A 178 14.80 -2.58 -0.93
CA ALA A 178 14.52 -3.51 0.17
C ALA A 178 14.59 -4.99 -0.26
N LEU A 179 14.49 -5.28 -1.55
CA LEU A 179 14.59 -6.64 -2.10
C LEU A 179 15.92 -6.89 -2.84
N CYS A 180 16.83 -5.92 -2.85
CA CYS A 180 18.17 -6.03 -3.44
C CYS A 180 19.17 -6.48 -2.39
N SER A 181 19.74 -7.68 -2.55
CA SER A 181 20.66 -8.29 -1.56
C SER A 181 21.92 -7.46 -1.38
N ASP A 182 22.47 -6.94 -2.47
CA ASP A 182 23.72 -6.13 -2.44
C ASP A 182 23.47 -4.80 -1.71
N PHE A 183 22.29 -4.19 -1.95
CA PHE A 183 21.90 -2.96 -1.27
C PHE A 183 21.77 -3.19 0.24
N ILE A 184 21.09 -4.25 0.65
CA ILE A 184 20.91 -4.62 2.07
C ILE A 184 22.24 -5.03 2.71
N ALA A 185 23.13 -5.73 1.99
CA ALA A 185 24.48 -6.05 2.49
C ALA A 185 25.31 -4.78 2.73
N GLY A 186 25.08 -3.70 1.99
CA GLY A 186 25.71 -2.40 2.19
C GLY A 186 25.52 -1.80 3.58
N TYR A 187 24.49 -2.20 4.32
CA TYR A 187 24.32 -1.84 5.74
C TYR A 187 25.23 -2.63 6.70
N GLY A 188 26.11 -3.50 6.18
CA GLY A 188 26.93 -4.41 6.98
C GLY A 188 26.10 -5.53 7.62
N LEU A 189 25.05 -5.99 6.95
CA LEU A 189 24.18 -7.08 7.39
C LEU A 189 24.55 -8.38 6.67
N THR A 190 24.45 -9.50 7.37
CA THR A 190 24.55 -10.84 6.79
C THR A 190 23.23 -11.22 6.16
N VAL A 191 23.17 -11.29 4.81
CA VAL A 191 21.95 -11.49 4.05
C VAL A 191 21.70 -12.97 3.80
N TYR A 192 20.53 -13.44 4.24
CA TYR A 192 19.92 -14.70 3.85
C TYR A 192 18.84 -14.44 2.81
N GLU A 193 18.91 -15.10 1.68
CA GLU A 193 17.93 -14.86 0.60
C GLU A 193 17.32 -16.13 0.07
N THR A 194 16.09 -16.04 -0.40
CA THR A 194 15.37 -17.11 -1.05
C THR A 194 14.35 -16.56 -2.04
N ASP A 195 14.22 -17.27 -3.17
CA ASP A 195 13.27 -16.95 -4.23
C ASP A 195 12.25 -18.08 -4.36
N LEU A 196 10.96 -17.74 -4.23
CA LEU A 196 9.84 -18.64 -4.51
C LEU A 196 9.42 -18.43 -5.97
N ARG A 197 9.74 -19.38 -6.82
CA ARG A 197 9.49 -19.32 -8.28
C ARG A 197 8.36 -20.24 -8.72
N GLU A 198 8.18 -21.34 -8.00
CA GLU A 198 7.15 -22.33 -8.32
C GLU A 198 5.76 -21.77 -8.01
N VAL A 199 4.94 -21.65 -9.06
CA VAL A 199 3.54 -21.27 -8.95
C VAL A 199 2.73 -22.52 -8.61
N LEU A 200 1.86 -22.46 -7.60
CA LEU A 200 1.10 -23.61 -7.13
C LEU A 200 0.12 -24.10 -8.22
N ARG A 201 -0.09 -25.44 -8.31
CA ARG A 201 -0.93 -26.10 -9.35
C ARG A 201 -2.37 -25.58 -9.43
N GLN A 202 -2.92 -24.98 -8.36
CA GLN A 202 -4.23 -24.32 -8.39
C GLN A 202 -4.28 -23.13 -9.36
N SER A 203 -3.12 -22.63 -9.79
CA SER A 203 -3.01 -21.55 -10.77
C SER A 203 -3.26 -21.99 -12.22
N GLU A 204 -3.26 -23.30 -12.53
CA GLU A 204 -3.52 -23.78 -13.91
C GLU A 204 -4.96 -23.49 -14.38
N GLN A 205 -5.89 -23.25 -13.45
CA GLN A 205 -7.28 -22.88 -13.72
C GLN A 205 -7.53 -21.37 -13.66
N SER A 206 -6.52 -20.58 -13.25
CA SER A 206 -6.62 -19.12 -13.12
C SER A 206 -5.96 -18.41 -14.29
N GLY A 207 -6.76 -17.69 -15.07
CA GLY A 207 -6.30 -16.82 -16.15
C GLY A 207 -5.51 -15.63 -15.62
N ILE A 208 -5.85 -15.13 -14.43
CA ILE A 208 -5.11 -14.06 -13.74
C ILE A 208 -3.66 -14.51 -13.50
N LEU A 209 -3.47 -15.65 -12.85
CA LEU A 209 -2.13 -16.16 -12.53
C LEU A 209 -1.37 -16.64 -13.77
N TYR A 210 -2.05 -17.23 -14.75
CA TYR A 210 -1.45 -17.61 -16.01
C TYR A 210 -0.84 -16.39 -16.71
N ASN A 211 -1.64 -15.35 -16.97
CA ASN A 211 -1.18 -14.14 -17.64
C ASN A 211 -0.14 -13.36 -16.80
N ALA A 212 -0.32 -13.27 -15.49
CA ALA A 212 0.69 -12.67 -14.61
C ALA A 212 2.04 -13.41 -14.69
N THR A 213 2.03 -14.74 -14.84
CA THR A 213 3.25 -15.54 -15.00
C THR A 213 3.93 -15.25 -16.32
N VAL A 214 3.16 -15.17 -17.44
CA VAL A 214 3.70 -14.79 -18.76
C VAL A 214 4.33 -13.40 -18.71
N ILE A 215 3.63 -12.41 -18.15
CA ILE A 215 4.14 -11.03 -18.01
C ILE A 215 5.42 -11.01 -17.16
N ARG A 216 5.46 -11.75 -16.07
CA ARG A 216 6.65 -11.87 -15.22
C ARG A 216 7.85 -12.47 -15.96
N GLN A 217 7.62 -13.46 -16.82
CA GLN A 217 8.70 -14.08 -17.63
C GLN A 217 9.34 -13.04 -18.54
N MET A 218 8.57 -12.12 -19.12
CA MET A 218 9.10 -11.01 -19.91
C MET A 218 10.02 -10.10 -19.08
N ILE A 219 9.66 -9.80 -17.83
CA ILE A 219 10.50 -9.02 -16.92
C ILE A 219 11.83 -9.75 -16.63
N THR A 220 11.77 -11.07 -16.42
CA THR A 220 12.93 -11.86 -15.99
C THR A 220 13.93 -12.10 -17.13
N HIS A 221 13.47 -12.17 -18.39
CA HIS A 221 14.32 -12.48 -19.54
C HIS A 221 14.72 -11.24 -20.35
N ASP A 222 14.33 -10.05 -19.89
CA ASP A 222 14.58 -8.78 -20.59
C ASP A 222 14.06 -8.76 -22.05
N GLU A 223 13.04 -9.58 -22.34
CA GLU A 223 12.42 -9.73 -23.67
C GLU A 223 11.29 -8.71 -23.88
N VAL A 224 11.56 -7.43 -23.65
CA VAL A 224 10.54 -6.38 -23.73
C VAL A 224 10.55 -5.75 -25.12
N THR A 225 10.25 -6.54 -26.15
CA THR A 225 10.19 -6.04 -27.54
C THR A 225 8.77 -5.92 -28.08
N GLN A 226 7.79 -6.56 -27.44
CA GLN A 226 6.39 -6.56 -27.87
C GLN A 226 5.46 -6.53 -26.65
N LEU A 227 4.25 -5.95 -26.82
CA LEU A 227 3.21 -5.99 -25.80
C LEU A 227 2.77 -7.45 -25.54
N PRO A 228 2.55 -7.84 -24.29
CA PRO A 228 2.11 -9.19 -23.96
C PRO A 228 0.74 -9.46 -24.57
N LYS A 229 0.56 -10.68 -25.07
CA LYS A 229 -0.74 -11.18 -25.49
C LYS A 229 -1.44 -11.83 -24.32
N ILE A 230 -2.63 -11.35 -24.01
CA ILE A 230 -3.44 -11.83 -22.90
C ILE A 230 -4.35 -12.95 -23.36
N ARG A 231 -4.29 -14.08 -22.69
CA ARG A 231 -5.16 -15.24 -22.95
C ARG A 231 -6.40 -15.16 -22.08
N PHE A 232 -7.55 -15.06 -22.72
CA PHE A 232 -8.86 -15.09 -22.08
C PHE A 232 -9.50 -16.48 -22.17
N SER A 233 -9.27 -17.17 -23.27
CA SER A 233 -9.92 -18.46 -23.55
C SER A 233 -9.55 -19.53 -22.53
N GLY A 234 -10.57 -20.23 -22.02
CA GLY A 234 -10.40 -21.31 -21.05
C GLY A 234 -10.35 -20.88 -19.58
N PHE A 235 -10.54 -19.59 -19.28
CA PHE A 235 -10.52 -19.05 -17.91
C PHE A 235 -11.82 -18.29 -17.60
N ALA A 236 -12.32 -18.46 -16.39
CA ALA A 236 -13.55 -17.79 -15.91
C ALA A 236 -13.24 -16.53 -15.09
N ASP A 237 -12.00 -16.36 -14.65
CA ASP A 237 -11.55 -15.29 -13.75
C ASP A 237 -10.93 -14.09 -14.47
N ILE A 238 -10.79 -14.11 -15.80
CA ILE A 238 -10.31 -13.00 -16.61
C ILE A 238 -11.28 -12.70 -17.75
N ILE A 239 -11.75 -11.47 -17.84
CA ILE A 239 -12.85 -11.06 -18.71
C ILE A 239 -12.45 -9.79 -19.47
N CYS A 240 -12.67 -9.75 -20.78
CA CYS A 240 -12.57 -8.54 -21.57
C CYS A 240 -13.93 -7.80 -21.51
N VAL A 241 -13.92 -6.53 -21.08
CA VAL A 241 -15.13 -5.71 -20.95
C VAL A 241 -15.09 -4.59 -21.98
N PRO A 242 -16.00 -4.59 -22.98
CA PRO A 242 -16.20 -3.45 -23.86
C PRO A 242 -16.62 -2.20 -23.08
N GLY A 243 -16.29 -1.02 -23.58
CA GLY A 243 -16.57 0.23 -22.87
C GLY A 243 -18.07 0.53 -22.70
N ASP A 244 -18.89 0.06 -23.61
CA ASP A 244 -20.37 0.16 -23.56
C ASP A 244 -21.00 -0.74 -22.50
N GLU A 245 -20.37 -1.86 -22.13
CA GLU A 245 -20.82 -2.78 -21.08
C GLU A 245 -20.24 -2.44 -19.69
N LEU A 246 -19.32 -1.49 -19.59
CA LEU A 246 -18.56 -1.21 -18.37
C LEU A 246 -19.45 -0.80 -17.18
N ILE A 247 -20.44 0.04 -17.42
CA ILE A 247 -21.36 0.55 -16.37
C ILE A 247 -22.14 -0.60 -15.74
N GLU A 248 -22.71 -1.47 -16.57
CA GLU A 248 -23.50 -2.62 -16.13
C GLU A 248 -22.62 -3.65 -15.40
N THR A 249 -21.42 -3.89 -15.93
CA THR A 249 -20.45 -4.83 -15.32
C THR A 249 -19.97 -4.32 -13.96
N LEU A 250 -19.70 -3.02 -13.81
CA LEU A 250 -19.35 -2.40 -12.52
C LEU A 250 -20.51 -2.46 -11.53
N ALA A 251 -21.74 -2.17 -11.97
CA ALA A 251 -22.92 -2.28 -11.10
C ALA A 251 -23.13 -3.72 -10.61
N THR A 252 -22.89 -4.70 -11.48
CA THR A 252 -22.92 -6.13 -11.13
C THR A 252 -21.84 -6.47 -10.09
N SER A 253 -20.60 -6.03 -10.29
CA SER A 253 -19.53 -6.24 -9.31
C SER A 253 -19.83 -5.61 -7.96
N TYR A 254 -20.40 -4.40 -7.93
CA TYR A 254 -20.79 -3.76 -6.67
C TYR A 254 -21.92 -4.51 -5.95
N SER A 255 -22.79 -5.18 -6.70
CA SER A 255 -23.85 -6.02 -6.14
C SER A 255 -23.31 -7.38 -5.63
N GLU A 256 -22.33 -7.97 -6.32
CA GLU A 256 -21.78 -9.30 -6.00
C GLU A 256 -20.82 -9.25 -4.80
N VAL A 257 -19.85 -8.33 -4.82
CA VAL A 257 -18.74 -8.30 -3.85
C VAL A 257 -18.66 -6.99 -3.05
N GLY A 258 -19.43 -5.97 -3.41
CA GLY A 258 -19.42 -4.66 -2.77
C GLY A 258 -18.41 -3.67 -3.35
N MET A 259 -18.57 -2.39 -2.99
CA MET A 259 -17.68 -1.30 -3.43
C MET A 259 -16.29 -1.36 -2.78
N ASP A 260 -16.18 -1.95 -1.60
CA ASP A 260 -14.93 -2.12 -0.87
C ASP A 260 -14.03 -3.19 -1.49
N GLU A 261 -14.61 -4.19 -2.13
CA GLU A 261 -13.92 -5.30 -2.80
C GLU A 261 -13.90 -5.16 -4.34
N THR A 262 -14.28 -3.99 -4.87
CA THR A 262 -14.17 -3.68 -6.30
C THR A 262 -13.28 -2.47 -6.51
N MET A 263 -12.32 -2.55 -7.46
CA MET A 263 -11.37 -1.47 -7.74
C MET A 263 -11.11 -1.31 -9.23
N VAL A 264 -11.08 -0.06 -9.70
CA VAL A 264 -10.59 0.27 -11.05
C VAL A 264 -9.14 0.75 -10.95
N VAL A 265 -8.25 0.13 -11.73
CA VAL A 265 -6.82 0.48 -11.81
C VAL A 265 -6.52 1.13 -13.15
N ALA A 266 -6.05 2.37 -13.11
CA ALA A 266 -5.75 3.18 -14.30
C ALA A 266 -4.28 3.60 -14.34
N ARG A 267 -3.80 4.02 -15.53
CA ARG A 267 -2.40 4.43 -15.73
C ARG A 267 -2.08 5.83 -15.21
N SER A 268 -3.06 6.71 -15.08
CA SER A 268 -2.84 8.10 -14.69
C SER A 268 -3.94 8.61 -13.75
N ASN A 269 -3.62 9.65 -12.97
CA ASN A 269 -4.60 10.34 -12.14
C ASN A 269 -5.74 10.94 -12.97
N LYS A 270 -5.45 11.48 -14.16
CA LYS A 270 -6.46 11.98 -15.09
C LYS A 270 -7.48 10.90 -15.45
N ARG A 271 -6.99 9.72 -15.80
CA ARG A 271 -7.83 8.58 -16.15
C ARG A 271 -8.64 8.09 -14.95
N ALA A 272 -8.00 7.97 -13.79
CA ALA A 272 -8.66 7.61 -12.54
C ALA A 272 -9.78 8.61 -12.17
N ASN A 273 -9.55 9.92 -12.35
CA ASN A 273 -10.57 10.93 -12.12
C ASN A 273 -11.78 10.77 -13.04
N ILE A 274 -11.58 10.48 -14.33
CA ILE A 274 -12.66 10.22 -15.29
C ILE A 274 -13.50 9.01 -14.82
N TYR A 275 -12.86 7.91 -14.44
CA TYR A 275 -13.56 6.74 -13.89
C TYR A 275 -14.32 7.06 -12.62
N ASN A 276 -13.70 7.77 -11.67
CA ASN A 276 -14.32 8.16 -10.43
C ASN A 276 -15.61 8.98 -10.67
N GLN A 277 -15.57 9.95 -11.58
CA GLN A 277 -16.74 10.75 -11.94
C GLN A 277 -17.80 9.89 -12.66
N GLY A 278 -17.39 9.07 -13.63
CA GLY A 278 -18.28 8.18 -14.35
C GLY A 278 -19.00 7.19 -13.43
N ILE A 279 -18.27 6.57 -12.51
CA ILE A 279 -18.84 5.65 -11.52
C ILE A 279 -19.85 6.36 -10.63
N ARG A 280 -19.51 7.54 -10.10
CA ARG A 280 -20.43 8.28 -9.24
C ARG A 280 -21.72 8.67 -9.97
N ASN A 281 -21.59 9.19 -11.19
CA ASN A 281 -22.73 9.71 -11.93
C ASN A 281 -23.58 8.61 -12.56
N GLN A 282 -22.97 7.57 -13.13
CA GLN A 282 -23.68 6.59 -13.98
C GLN A 282 -23.94 5.25 -13.28
N VAL A 283 -23.11 4.86 -12.30
CA VAL A 283 -23.29 3.60 -11.55
C VAL A 283 -23.98 3.86 -10.22
N LEU A 284 -23.57 4.92 -9.49
CA LEU A 284 -24.05 5.21 -8.14
C LEU A 284 -25.13 6.30 -8.09
N TRP A 285 -25.41 6.96 -9.23
CA TRP A 285 -26.44 8.01 -9.36
C TRP A 285 -26.25 9.15 -8.35
N ARG A 286 -24.98 9.57 -8.12
CA ARG A 286 -24.61 10.64 -7.19
C ARG A 286 -24.29 11.91 -7.96
N GLU A 287 -25.13 12.93 -7.78
CA GLU A 287 -25.00 14.23 -8.45
C GLU A 287 -24.16 15.22 -7.64
N GLU A 288 -24.30 15.20 -6.30
CA GLU A 288 -23.55 16.10 -5.44
C GLU A 288 -22.04 15.76 -5.43
N GLU A 289 -21.19 16.79 -5.22
CA GLU A 289 -19.74 16.62 -5.17
C GLU A 289 -19.30 15.57 -4.12
N LEU A 290 -19.92 15.56 -2.94
CA LEU A 290 -19.68 14.58 -1.88
C LEU A 290 -21.00 14.16 -1.24
N THR A 291 -21.19 12.86 -1.07
CA THR A 291 -22.37 12.27 -0.43
C THR A 291 -21.97 11.21 0.60
N SER A 292 -22.86 10.95 1.57
CA SER A 292 -22.70 9.83 2.49
C SER A 292 -22.57 8.51 1.70
N GLY A 293 -21.67 7.65 2.12
CA GLY A 293 -21.31 6.40 1.44
C GLY A 293 -20.26 6.56 0.32
N ASP A 294 -19.80 7.77 -0.01
CA ASP A 294 -18.70 7.93 -0.94
C ASP A 294 -17.40 7.34 -0.36
N TRP A 295 -16.66 6.65 -1.21
CA TRP A 295 -15.33 6.18 -0.91
C TRP A 295 -14.29 7.22 -1.31
N LEU A 296 -13.46 7.59 -0.34
CA LEU A 296 -12.37 8.54 -0.50
C LEU A 296 -11.02 7.86 -0.23
N MET A 297 -9.98 8.42 -0.84
CA MET A 297 -8.59 8.13 -0.53
C MET A 297 -7.90 9.41 -0.07
N VAL A 298 -7.19 9.34 1.02
CA VAL A 298 -6.32 10.40 1.50
C VAL A 298 -5.08 10.45 0.61
N VAL A 299 -4.72 11.63 0.14
CA VAL A 299 -3.62 11.78 -0.83
C VAL A 299 -2.37 12.47 -0.25
N ARG A 300 -2.42 12.84 1.02
CA ARG A 300 -1.30 13.39 1.78
C ARG A 300 -1.38 12.95 3.24
N ASN A 301 -0.25 12.56 3.84
CA ASN A 301 -0.21 12.22 5.26
C ASN A 301 -0.74 13.37 6.12
N ASN A 302 -1.61 13.05 7.08
CA ASN A 302 -2.19 14.01 8.00
C ASN A 302 -2.06 13.53 9.45
N TYR A 303 -1.48 14.38 10.29
CA TYR A 303 -1.20 14.08 11.70
C TYR A 303 -2.13 14.83 12.64
N TYR A 304 -2.57 16.00 12.18
CA TYR A 304 -3.32 16.95 12.97
C TYR A 304 -4.63 16.38 13.52
N TRP A 305 -5.44 15.75 12.65
CA TRP A 305 -6.77 15.31 13.04
C TRP A 305 -6.76 14.19 14.07
N THR A 306 -5.85 13.23 13.95
CA THR A 306 -5.72 12.14 14.93
C THR A 306 -5.19 12.60 16.27
N GLU A 307 -4.42 13.69 16.31
CA GLU A 307 -3.97 14.32 17.57
C GLU A 307 -5.11 15.08 18.25
N GLN A 308 -5.91 15.82 17.47
CA GLN A 308 -7.08 16.52 17.99
C GLN A 308 -8.11 15.54 18.55
N ASP A 309 -8.36 14.44 17.87
CA ASP A 309 -9.27 13.40 18.31
C ASP A 309 -8.80 12.77 19.65
N LYS A 310 -7.51 12.43 19.74
CA LYS A 310 -6.92 11.92 21.01
C LYS A 310 -6.95 12.91 22.16
N ALA A 311 -6.89 14.21 21.87
CA ALA A 311 -6.95 15.27 22.90
C ALA A 311 -8.38 15.49 23.41
N SER A 312 -9.39 15.19 22.59
CA SER A 312 -10.82 15.39 22.90
C SER A 312 -11.51 14.16 23.48
N ALA A 313 -10.93 12.95 23.33
CA ALA A 313 -11.52 11.70 23.79
C ALA A 313 -11.18 11.43 25.27
N ASP A 314 -12.21 11.24 26.11
CA ASP A 314 -12.08 10.82 27.51
C ASP A 314 -11.56 9.37 27.67
N GLN A 315 -11.63 8.56 26.60
CA GLN A 315 -11.08 7.21 26.54
C GLN A 315 -10.16 7.11 25.33
N LYS A 316 -8.91 6.67 25.54
CA LYS A 316 -7.99 6.34 24.45
C LYS A 316 -8.53 5.14 23.70
N ASP A 317 -9.07 5.35 22.51
CA ASP A 317 -9.34 4.27 21.58
C ASP A 317 -8.00 3.63 21.19
N SER A 318 -7.79 2.39 21.63
CA SER A 318 -6.54 1.64 21.37
C SER A 318 -6.33 1.35 19.87
N HIS A 319 -7.37 1.56 19.05
CA HIS A 319 -7.38 1.28 17.61
C HIS A 319 -7.13 2.52 16.74
N ALA A 320 -7.18 3.73 17.33
CA ALA A 320 -6.92 4.96 16.59
C ALA A 320 -5.53 4.96 15.95
N PRO A 321 -5.41 5.28 14.64
CA PRO A 321 -4.11 5.41 13.99
C PRO A 321 -3.31 6.56 14.60
N SER A 322 -1.97 6.51 14.49
CA SER A 322 -1.12 7.61 14.94
C SER A 322 -1.24 8.85 14.02
N PHE A 323 -1.57 8.62 12.78
CA PHE A 323 -1.86 9.63 11.74
C PHE A 323 -2.67 8.97 10.64
N ILE A 324 -3.25 9.77 9.76
CA ILE A 324 -3.93 9.32 8.53
C ILE A 324 -2.90 9.33 7.40
N ALA A 325 -2.63 8.16 6.81
CA ALA A 325 -1.59 8.02 5.81
C ALA A 325 -2.07 8.36 4.38
N ASN A 326 -1.14 8.77 3.53
CA ASN A 326 -1.37 8.81 2.08
C ASN A 326 -1.68 7.39 1.58
N GLY A 327 -2.79 7.23 0.88
CA GLY A 327 -3.30 5.94 0.42
C GLY A 327 -4.38 5.32 1.32
N ASP A 328 -4.60 5.85 2.52
CA ASP A 328 -5.68 5.37 3.38
C ASP A 328 -7.04 5.63 2.74
N ARG A 329 -7.92 4.61 2.78
CA ARG A 329 -9.29 4.69 2.26
C ARG A 329 -10.28 4.91 3.39
N ALA A 330 -11.25 5.77 3.14
CA ALA A 330 -12.31 6.08 4.08
C ALA A 330 -13.68 6.15 3.40
N VAL A 331 -14.72 5.89 4.17
CA VAL A 331 -16.13 6.06 3.75
C VAL A 331 -16.69 7.30 4.42
N ILE A 332 -17.36 8.15 3.65
CA ILE A 332 -18.07 9.30 4.20
C ILE A 332 -19.32 8.82 4.94
N GLN A 333 -19.41 9.11 6.22
CA GLN A 333 -20.61 8.89 7.03
C GLN A 333 -21.55 10.10 6.96
N ARG A 334 -20.99 11.32 7.01
CA ARG A 334 -21.75 12.59 6.94
C ARG A 334 -20.93 13.68 6.29
N VAL A 335 -21.64 14.59 5.59
CA VAL A 335 -21.11 15.82 5.00
C VAL A 335 -21.80 17.02 5.65
N ARG A 336 -21.03 18.03 6.09
CA ARG A 336 -21.55 19.26 6.69
C ARG A 336 -20.69 20.48 6.35
N ASN A 337 -21.24 21.66 6.56
CA ASN A 337 -20.52 22.95 6.64
C ASN A 337 -19.54 23.19 5.47
N ARG A 338 -20.06 23.31 4.26
CA ARG A 338 -19.25 23.76 3.12
C ARG A 338 -18.85 25.22 3.32
N ARG A 339 -17.59 25.58 3.04
CA ARG A 339 -17.02 26.91 3.23
C ARG A 339 -16.03 27.23 2.13
N ASP A 340 -16.09 28.45 1.63
CA ASP A 340 -15.15 28.99 0.66
C ASP A 340 -14.24 29.98 1.39
N LEU A 341 -12.99 29.58 1.64
CA LEU A 341 -12.00 30.37 2.38
C LEU A 341 -10.64 30.27 1.68
N TYR A 342 -9.88 31.35 1.70
CA TYR A 342 -8.51 31.39 1.18
C TYR A 342 -8.39 31.07 -0.33
N GLY A 343 -9.49 31.15 -1.08
CA GLY A 343 -9.54 30.73 -2.48
C GLY A 343 -9.66 29.21 -2.68
N PHE A 344 -10.03 28.48 -1.63
CA PHE A 344 -10.25 27.03 -1.63
C PHE A 344 -11.61 26.67 -1.03
N HIS A 345 -12.07 25.44 -1.34
CA HIS A 345 -13.34 24.88 -0.89
C HIS A 345 -13.12 23.85 0.20
N PHE A 346 -13.69 24.09 1.38
CA PHE A 346 -13.59 23.21 2.55
C PHE A 346 -14.93 22.61 2.92
N VAL A 347 -14.89 21.43 3.52
CA VAL A 347 -16.07 20.72 4.00
C VAL A 347 -15.75 19.93 5.26
N ASP A 348 -16.68 19.90 6.21
CA ASP A 348 -16.55 19.03 7.38
C ASP A 348 -17.11 17.64 7.07
N LEU A 349 -16.31 16.62 7.26
CA LEU A 349 -16.62 15.22 7.00
C LEU A 349 -16.53 14.37 8.26
N TRP A 350 -17.48 13.46 8.43
CA TRP A 350 -17.33 12.29 9.29
C TRP A 350 -16.86 11.15 8.42
N LEU A 351 -15.67 10.65 8.68
CA LEU A 351 -15.02 9.59 7.94
C LEU A 351 -14.90 8.33 8.79
N GLN A 352 -15.17 7.17 8.18
CA GLN A 352 -14.90 5.86 8.75
C GLN A 352 -13.77 5.20 7.96
N PHE A 353 -12.76 4.69 8.66
CA PHE A 353 -11.61 4.01 8.09
C PHE A 353 -11.71 2.48 8.31
N PRO A 354 -12.17 1.70 7.32
CA PRO A 354 -12.36 0.25 7.48
C PRO A 354 -11.07 -0.53 7.76
N ASP A 355 -9.92 -0.03 7.26
CA ASP A 355 -8.63 -0.68 7.45
C ASP A 355 -8.07 -0.48 8.88
N TYR A 356 -8.66 0.41 9.68
CA TYR A 356 -8.33 0.68 11.08
C TYR A 356 -9.48 0.27 12.02
N ASN A 357 -10.07 -0.91 11.81
CA ASN A 357 -11.18 -1.44 12.61
C ASN A 357 -12.40 -0.51 12.65
N ASN A 358 -12.73 0.08 11.50
CA ASN A 358 -13.83 1.06 11.36
C ASN A 358 -13.67 2.30 12.25
N TYR A 359 -12.44 2.73 12.48
CA TYR A 359 -12.16 3.97 13.21
C TYR A 359 -12.88 5.15 12.55
N GLU A 360 -13.59 5.92 13.37
CA GLU A 360 -14.36 7.09 12.93
C GLU A 360 -13.73 8.38 13.44
N ILE A 361 -13.70 9.40 12.59
CA ILE A 361 -13.14 10.70 12.92
C ILE A 361 -13.86 11.82 12.15
N GLN A 362 -14.01 12.97 12.83
CA GLN A 362 -14.43 14.21 12.19
C GLN A 362 -13.23 15.00 11.73
N VAL A 363 -13.24 15.43 10.47
CA VAL A 363 -12.16 16.22 9.85
C VAL A 363 -12.72 17.35 9.00
N THR A 364 -11.92 18.40 8.79
CA THR A 364 -12.14 19.32 7.67
C THR A 364 -11.32 18.82 6.48
N ALA A 365 -11.95 18.67 5.33
CA ALA A 365 -11.32 18.25 4.09
C ALA A 365 -11.35 19.38 3.06
N LEU A 366 -10.40 19.33 2.12
CA LEU A 366 -10.25 20.26 1.02
C LEU A 366 -10.70 19.57 -0.27
N THR A 367 -11.77 20.10 -0.91
CA THR A 367 -12.39 19.47 -2.07
C THR A 367 -11.68 19.77 -3.40
N ASP A 368 -10.91 20.85 -3.47
CA ASP A 368 -10.12 21.21 -4.67
C ASP A 368 -9.19 20.08 -5.13
N SER A 369 -8.75 19.23 -4.21
CA SER A 369 -7.90 18.07 -4.53
C SER A 369 -8.66 16.95 -5.25
N LEU A 370 -10.00 16.91 -5.22
CA LEU A 370 -10.81 15.86 -5.85
C LEU A 370 -10.64 15.83 -7.36
N GLN A 371 -10.56 17.00 -8.00
CA GLN A 371 -10.57 17.14 -9.46
C GLN A 371 -9.18 17.37 -10.07
N THR A 372 -8.17 17.69 -9.26
CA THR A 372 -6.81 17.93 -9.77
C THR A 372 -6.22 16.65 -10.42
N GLU A 373 -5.52 16.83 -11.55
CA GLU A 373 -4.76 15.74 -12.19
C GLU A 373 -3.46 15.42 -11.42
N ALA A 374 -2.99 16.35 -10.58
CA ALA A 374 -1.86 16.11 -9.71
C ALA A 374 -2.19 15.08 -8.60
N PRO A 375 -1.21 14.38 -8.03
CA PRO A 375 -1.42 13.43 -6.94
C PRO A 375 -2.08 14.06 -5.70
N ALA A 376 -1.79 15.33 -5.42
CA ALA A 376 -2.32 16.14 -4.31
C ALA A 376 -2.35 17.61 -4.78
N LEU A 377 -2.56 18.58 -3.88
CA LEU A 377 -2.36 19.99 -4.21
C LEU A 377 -0.97 20.23 -4.79
N THR A 378 -0.87 21.08 -5.82
CA THR A 378 0.41 21.49 -6.38
C THR A 378 1.22 22.28 -5.38
N GLN A 379 2.52 22.44 -5.64
CA GLN A 379 3.38 23.26 -4.77
C GLN A 379 2.89 24.72 -4.72
N GLU A 380 2.45 25.26 -5.84
CA GLU A 380 1.89 26.63 -5.91
C GLU A 380 0.62 26.77 -5.10
N GLN A 381 -0.32 25.82 -5.23
CA GLN A 381 -1.55 25.80 -4.43
C GLN A 381 -1.25 25.65 -2.94
N SER A 382 -0.32 24.79 -2.57
CA SER A 382 0.10 24.60 -1.17
C SER A 382 0.76 25.84 -0.59
N GLN A 383 1.58 26.54 -1.39
CA GLN A 383 2.19 27.80 -1.00
C GLN A 383 1.14 28.92 -0.87
N HIS A 384 0.20 28.99 -1.79
CA HIS A 384 -0.90 29.95 -1.71
C HIS A 384 -1.74 29.76 -0.44
N LEU A 385 -2.14 28.52 -0.14
CA LEU A 385 -2.87 28.19 1.10
C LEU A 385 -2.08 28.62 2.35
N PHE A 386 -0.77 28.30 2.37
CA PHE A 386 0.11 28.71 3.46
C PHE A 386 0.11 30.23 3.66
N GLU A 387 0.27 31.00 2.59
CA GLU A 387 0.33 32.47 2.63
C GLU A 387 -1.00 33.08 3.09
N GLN A 388 -2.12 32.57 2.58
CA GLN A 388 -3.44 33.08 2.92
C GLN A 388 -3.79 32.81 4.40
N VAL A 389 -3.57 31.59 4.90
CA VAL A 389 -3.81 31.28 6.31
C VAL A 389 -2.85 32.04 7.24
N MET A 390 -1.61 32.30 6.80
CA MET A 390 -0.66 33.13 7.59
C MET A 390 -1.10 34.58 7.75
N LEU A 391 -1.93 35.14 6.86
CA LEU A 391 -2.46 36.50 6.99
C LEU A 391 -3.39 36.61 8.20
N ASP A 392 -4.14 35.58 8.56
CA ASP A 392 -5.02 35.58 9.75
C ASP A 392 -4.24 35.69 11.05
N TYR A 393 -2.95 35.37 11.04
CA TYR A 393 -2.05 35.43 12.18
C TYR A 393 -1.07 36.63 12.11
N ALA A 394 -1.30 37.59 11.19
CA ALA A 394 -0.40 38.74 11.01
C ALA A 394 -0.22 39.60 12.27
N ASP A 395 -1.26 39.69 13.10
CA ASP A 395 -1.25 40.46 14.34
C ASP A 395 -0.36 39.88 15.46
N ILE A 396 0.09 38.62 15.31
CA ILE A 396 0.98 37.97 16.27
C ILE A 396 2.42 38.50 16.04
N PRO A 397 3.06 39.21 17.00
CA PRO A 397 4.34 39.86 16.74
C PRO A 397 5.49 38.90 16.43
N ARG A 398 5.53 37.73 17.12
CA ARG A 398 6.64 36.79 17.01
C ARG A 398 6.40 35.79 15.93
N LYS A 399 7.31 35.68 14.97
CA LYS A 399 7.26 34.71 13.85
C LYS A 399 7.09 33.24 14.29
N PRO A 400 7.80 32.73 15.34
CA PRO A 400 7.60 31.36 15.83
C PRO A 400 6.17 31.11 16.35
N ASP A 401 5.55 32.09 17.00
CA ASP A 401 4.19 31.97 17.53
C ASP A 401 3.15 31.92 16.39
N ARG A 402 3.36 32.67 15.30
CA ARG A 402 2.55 32.55 14.06
C ARG A 402 2.61 31.15 13.48
N PHE A 403 3.81 30.56 13.33
CA PHE A 403 3.99 29.21 12.84
C PHE A 403 3.33 28.16 13.74
N LYS A 404 3.37 28.38 15.06
CA LYS A 404 2.69 27.49 15.99
C LYS A 404 1.17 27.54 15.81
N LYS A 405 0.58 28.71 15.58
CA LYS A 405 -0.84 28.88 15.28
C LYS A 405 -1.21 28.27 13.95
N LEU A 406 -0.43 28.50 12.89
CA LEU A 406 -0.62 27.90 11.57
C LEU A 406 -0.63 26.37 11.64
N LYS A 407 0.33 25.76 12.36
CA LYS A 407 0.37 24.30 12.55
C LYS A 407 -0.84 23.74 13.31
N ALA A 408 -1.51 24.56 14.09
CA ALA A 408 -2.72 24.22 14.82
C ALA A 408 -4.01 24.64 14.09
N ASP A 409 -3.89 25.19 12.88
CA ASP A 409 -5.03 25.67 12.10
C ASP A 409 -5.72 24.50 11.35
N PRO A 410 -7.06 24.32 11.47
CA PRO A 410 -7.79 23.24 10.85
C PRO A 410 -7.83 23.32 9.31
N TYR A 411 -7.82 24.53 8.73
CA TYR A 411 -7.85 24.73 7.28
C TYR A 411 -6.48 24.49 6.64
N TYR A 412 -5.40 24.93 7.29
CA TYR A 412 -4.04 24.59 6.87
C TYR A 412 -3.79 23.08 6.91
N ASN A 413 -4.38 22.39 7.89
CA ASN A 413 -4.30 20.95 8.06
C ASN A 413 -5.48 20.20 7.44
N ALA A 414 -6.26 20.83 6.55
CA ALA A 414 -7.37 20.19 5.89
C ALA A 414 -6.92 18.92 5.16
N LEU A 415 -7.73 17.88 5.27
CA LEU A 415 -7.44 16.58 4.67
C LEU A 415 -7.54 16.69 3.14
N GLN A 416 -6.48 16.38 2.42
CA GLN A 416 -6.49 16.32 0.96
C GLN A 416 -7.01 14.95 0.51
N ILE A 417 -8.05 14.95 -0.29
CA ILE A 417 -8.83 13.74 -0.62
C ILE A 417 -9.03 13.58 -2.12
N LYS A 418 -9.17 12.34 -2.58
CA LYS A 418 -9.67 11.96 -3.91
C LYS A 418 -10.73 10.89 -3.76
N TYR A 419 -11.56 10.68 -4.79
CA TYR A 419 -12.42 9.51 -4.83
C TYR A 419 -11.59 8.23 -4.94
N ALA A 420 -12.09 7.13 -4.39
CA ALA A 420 -11.39 5.87 -4.27
C ALA A 420 -12.07 4.69 -4.99
N TYR A 421 -12.88 4.94 -6.00
CA TYR A 421 -13.44 3.90 -6.88
C TYR A 421 -12.45 3.48 -7.97
N ALA A 422 -11.66 4.46 -8.43
CA ALA A 422 -10.58 4.26 -9.39
C ALA A 422 -9.30 4.94 -8.90
N VAL A 423 -8.19 4.23 -8.99
CA VAL A 423 -6.89 4.70 -8.52
C VAL A 423 -5.79 4.38 -9.54
N THR A 424 -4.62 5.00 -9.41
CA THR A 424 -3.45 4.58 -10.17
C THR A 424 -2.87 3.28 -9.62
N CYS A 425 -2.15 2.52 -10.44
CA CYS A 425 -1.55 1.25 -10.05
C CYS A 425 -0.62 1.40 -8.83
N HIS A 426 0.19 2.47 -8.74
CA HIS A 426 1.01 2.75 -7.56
C HIS A 426 0.18 2.88 -6.27
N LYS A 427 -1.01 3.48 -6.37
CA LYS A 427 -1.93 3.60 -5.24
C LYS A 427 -2.68 2.31 -4.93
N ALA A 428 -2.77 1.39 -5.89
CA ALA A 428 -3.32 0.05 -5.71
C ALA A 428 -2.31 -0.95 -5.12
N GLN A 429 -1.01 -0.62 -5.11
CA GLN A 429 0.01 -1.49 -4.51
C GLN A 429 -0.28 -1.77 -3.04
N GLY A 430 0.04 -3.01 -2.61
CA GLY A 430 -0.24 -3.51 -1.26
C GLY A 430 -1.72 -3.76 -0.98
N GLY A 431 -2.64 -3.41 -1.90
CA GLY A 431 -4.05 -3.74 -1.86
C GLY A 431 -4.38 -4.97 -2.70
N GLN A 432 -5.45 -5.67 -2.34
CA GLN A 432 -6.07 -6.74 -3.12
C GLN A 432 -7.58 -6.58 -3.03
N TRP A 433 -8.28 -6.92 -4.12
CA TRP A 433 -9.74 -6.82 -4.24
C TRP A 433 -10.28 -8.04 -4.96
N ALA A 434 -11.50 -8.43 -4.62
CA ALA A 434 -12.17 -9.54 -5.29
C ALA A 434 -12.33 -9.27 -6.79
N HIS A 435 -12.80 -8.08 -7.17
CA HIS A 435 -12.99 -7.67 -8.56
C HIS A 435 -12.09 -6.45 -8.90
N VAL A 436 -11.23 -6.61 -9.90
CA VAL A 436 -10.35 -5.52 -10.37
C VAL A 436 -10.58 -5.25 -11.85
N TYR A 437 -10.80 -4.00 -12.19
CA TYR A 437 -10.91 -3.49 -13.55
C TYR A 437 -9.60 -2.80 -13.94
N VAL A 438 -8.97 -3.22 -15.02
CA VAL A 438 -7.72 -2.64 -15.50
C VAL A 438 -7.93 -1.91 -16.81
N ASP A 439 -7.65 -0.62 -16.83
CA ASP A 439 -7.62 0.21 -18.02
C ASP A 439 -6.19 0.67 -18.32
N GLN A 440 -5.56 0.04 -19.30
CA GLN A 440 -4.24 0.44 -19.79
C GLN A 440 -4.24 1.71 -20.62
N GLY A 441 -5.42 2.16 -21.10
CA GLY A 441 -5.52 3.23 -22.09
C GLY A 441 -5.01 2.81 -23.47
N TYR A 442 -4.67 3.79 -24.29
CA TYR A 442 -4.07 3.54 -25.58
C TYR A 442 -2.59 3.15 -25.44
N MET A 443 -2.21 2.00 -25.99
CA MET A 443 -0.85 1.45 -25.95
C MET A 443 -0.46 0.87 -27.32
N THR A 444 0.75 1.18 -27.75
CA THR A 444 1.40 0.60 -28.93
C THR A 444 2.74 -0.01 -28.52
N ASP A 445 3.33 -0.85 -29.39
CA ASP A 445 4.64 -1.45 -29.13
C ASP A 445 5.74 -0.40 -28.94
N GLU A 446 5.63 0.76 -29.63
CA GLU A 446 6.56 1.89 -29.50
C GLU A 446 6.49 2.59 -28.13
N MET A 447 5.38 2.42 -27.40
CA MET A 447 5.18 2.96 -26.03
C MET A 447 5.59 1.97 -24.93
N LEU A 448 6.10 0.83 -25.33
CA LEU A 448 6.50 -0.22 -24.41
C LEU A 448 7.77 0.19 -23.66
N THR A 449 7.72 0.09 -22.35
CA THR A 449 8.85 0.31 -21.45
C THR A 449 8.90 -0.80 -20.39
N PRO A 450 10.05 -1.07 -19.76
CA PRO A 450 10.12 -1.98 -18.63
C PRO A 450 9.11 -1.64 -17.52
N ASP A 451 8.97 -0.35 -17.20
CA ASP A 451 8.01 0.15 -16.20
C ASP A 451 6.57 -0.23 -16.53
N TYR A 452 6.20 -0.25 -17.83
CA TYR A 452 4.86 -0.66 -18.23
C TYR A 452 4.61 -2.13 -17.94
N ILE A 453 5.58 -2.99 -18.13
CA ILE A 453 5.44 -4.43 -17.85
C ILE A 453 5.30 -4.66 -16.35
N HIS A 454 6.09 -3.98 -15.51
CA HIS A 454 5.93 -3.99 -14.06
C HIS A 454 4.55 -3.46 -13.64
N TRP A 455 4.09 -2.38 -14.30
CA TRP A 455 2.76 -1.81 -14.08
C TRP A 455 1.66 -2.84 -14.37
N LEU A 456 1.75 -3.50 -15.52
CA LEU A 456 0.77 -4.49 -15.96
C LEU A 456 0.73 -5.69 -15.01
N TYR A 457 1.89 -6.23 -14.68
CA TYR A 457 2.01 -7.30 -13.70
C TYR A 457 1.40 -6.90 -12.34
N THR A 458 1.73 -5.72 -11.86
CA THR A 458 1.21 -5.21 -10.59
C THR A 458 -0.30 -5.07 -10.64
N ALA A 459 -0.86 -4.49 -11.71
CA ALA A 459 -2.29 -4.31 -11.87
C ALA A 459 -3.05 -5.66 -11.88
N PHE A 460 -2.54 -6.66 -12.62
CA PHE A 460 -3.16 -7.98 -12.72
C PHE A 460 -3.19 -8.70 -11.37
N THR A 461 -2.12 -8.60 -10.61
CA THR A 461 -1.97 -9.28 -9.31
C THR A 461 -2.76 -8.63 -8.18
N ARG A 462 -3.55 -7.57 -8.46
CA ARG A 462 -4.46 -6.97 -7.47
C ARG A 462 -5.77 -7.72 -7.34
N ALA A 463 -6.18 -8.47 -8.37
CA ALA A 463 -7.41 -9.24 -8.36
C ALA A 463 -7.23 -10.58 -7.64
N THR A 464 -8.20 -10.93 -6.79
CA THR A 464 -8.22 -12.22 -6.09
C THR A 464 -9.26 -13.18 -6.64
N GLU A 465 -10.34 -12.68 -7.29
CA GLU A 465 -11.41 -13.50 -7.85
C GLU A 465 -11.61 -13.25 -9.34
N LYS A 466 -11.84 -12.00 -9.77
CA LYS A 466 -12.09 -11.65 -11.17
C LYS A 466 -11.26 -10.44 -11.61
N LEU A 467 -10.67 -10.55 -12.79
CA LEU A 467 -9.94 -9.49 -13.47
C LEU A 467 -10.68 -9.09 -14.73
N PHE A 468 -11.06 -7.82 -14.82
CA PHE A 468 -11.77 -7.26 -15.96
C PHE A 468 -10.83 -6.32 -16.73
N LEU A 469 -10.56 -6.61 -17.99
CA LEU A 469 -9.72 -5.78 -18.86
C LEU A 469 -10.58 -4.90 -19.73
N VAL A 470 -10.53 -3.59 -19.50
CA VAL A 470 -11.43 -2.62 -20.14
C VAL A 470 -10.90 -2.21 -21.50
N ASN A 471 -11.73 -2.35 -22.54
CA ASN A 471 -11.38 -2.01 -23.92
C ASN A 471 -10.06 -2.62 -24.40
N TRP A 472 -9.78 -3.87 -24.03
CA TRP A 472 -8.52 -4.51 -24.35
C TRP A 472 -8.39 -4.75 -25.86
N PRO A 473 -7.28 -4.34 -26.51
CA PRO A 473 -7.12 -4.45 -27.96
C PRO A 473 -7.04 -5.93 -28.40
N LYS A 474 -7.73 -6.27 -29.48
CA LYS A 474 -7.67 -7.63 -30.08
C LYS A 474 -6.25 -8.02 -30.49
N THR A 475 -5.39 -7.05 -30.86
CA THR A 475 -3.97 -7.28 -31.19
C THR A 475 -3.14 -7.73 -30.00
N GLN A 476 -3.61 -7.47 -28.77
CA GLN A 476 -2.98 -7.85 -27.50
C GLN A 476 -3.77 -8.98 -26.80
N SER A 477 -4.61 -9.68 -27.52
CA SER A 477 -5.36 -10.82 -27.03
C SER A 477 -4.88 -12.07 -27.78
N ASP A 478 -4.72 -13.16 -27.05
CA ASP A 478 -4.51 -14.48 -27.62
C ASP A 478 -5.89 -15.06 -27.92
N SER A 479 -6.14 -15.38 -29.18
CA SER A 479 -7.45 -15.81 -29.71
C SER A 479 -7.79 -17.25 -29.32
#